data_1dfcd0d36aed3b762b92d88606c5ed1e
#
_entry.id   1dfcd0d36aed3b762b92d88606c5ed1e
#
_cell.length_a   1.000
_cell.length_b   1.000
_cell.length_c   1.000
_cell.angle_alpha   90.00
_cell.angle_beta   90.00
_cell.angle_gamma   90.00
#
_symmetry.space_group_name_H-M   'P 1'
#
loop_
_entity.id
_entity.type
_entity.pdbx_description
1 polymer ?
#
loop_
_entity_poly.entity_id
_entity_poly.type
_entity_poly.pdbx_seq_one_letter_code
_entity_poly.pdbx_strand_id
1 'polypeptide(L)'
;IQTQEGRAKLALNNLPAEARVLQLLKYSADDASCLNLNKVVTPNVLGVDMEELLNSDFKISKTIPDDHLTYPALVDETVLTWSLGKKLGDTLVYVGDKGEPVSIRLSGTIQNSIFQGYILIDKASFSEIWGEISGSEIVLVQAPQEKIAETKALISKALNNYGVRVMTTNERLKMFYSVTDTYLTIFLTLGGLGLLLGIFSFVVVVRKNLVARKNEVALYHSLGFDDKRIVRLLYKENILIPLFAIATGALGSFIGVIMGLGNVSIGVIGLSSIFLTSLVFCVVGFVKGTVRSYLR
;
A
#
# COMPACT_ATOMS: atom_id res chain seq x y z
N ILE A 1 13.72 -5.14 -29.86
CA ILE A 1 13.49 -3.72 -29.49
C ILE A 1 14.79 -3.03 -29.04
N GLN A 2 15.76 -3.77 -28.48
CA GLN A 2 17.06 -3.21 -28.08
C GLN A 2 17.91 -2.78 -29.29
N THR A 3 17.81 -3.49 -30.39
CA THR A 3 18.56 -3.18 -31.60
C THR A 3 17.79 -2.24 -32.54
N GLN A 4 18.53 -1.45 -33.33
CA GLN A 4 17.95 -0.53 -34.31
C GLN A 4 17.13 -1.27 -35.38
N GLU A 5 17.63 -2.45 -35.83
CA GLU A 5 16.94 -3.32 -36.77
C GLU A 5 15.63 -3.89 -36.21
N GLY A 6 15.64 -4.31 -34.92
CA GLY A 6 14.44 -4.77 -34.21
C GLY A 6 13.40 -3.67 -34.03
N ARG A 7 13.84 -2.44 -33.75
CA ARG A 7 12.93 -1.26 -33.70
C ARG A 7 12.30 -0.97 -35.06
N ALA A 8 13.07 -1.08 -36.14
CA ALA A 8 12.57 -0.87 -37.50
C ALA A 8 11.52 -1.93 -37.89
N LYS A 9 11.75 -3.20 -37.58
CA LYS A 9 10.80 -4.30 -37.83
C LYS A 9 9.47 -4.13 -37.08
N LEU A 10 9.50 -3.51 -35.92
CA LEU A 10 8.33 -3.28 -35.08
C LEU A 10 7.72 -1.88 -35.23
N ALA A 11 8.16 -1.11 -36.23
CA ALA A 11 7.72 0.29 -36.43
C ALA A 11 7.92 1.21 -35.22
N LEU A 12 8.97 0.95 -34.44
CA LEU A 12 9.33 1.70 -33.22
C LEU A 12 10.51 2.66 -33.44
N ASN A 13 10.76 3.10 -34.65
CA ASN A 13 11.85 4.01 -34.98
C ASN A 13 11.73 5.39 -34.29
N ASN A 14 10.52 5.78 -33.94
CA ASN A 14 10.22 7.07 -33.29
C ASN A 14 10.27 7.01 -31.76
N LEU A 15 10.82 5.94 -31.17
CA LEU A 15 11.08 5.93 -29.74
C LEU A 15 12.08 7.04 -29.39
N PRO A 16 11.85 7.76 -28.27
CA PRO A 16 12.81 8.77 -27.80
C PRO A 16 14.24 8.17 -27.74
N ALA A 17 15.24 8.93 -28.17
CA ALA A 17 16.64 8.48 -28.15
C ALA A 17 17.10 8.13 -26.71
N GLU A 18 16.52 8.79 -25.72
CA GLU A 18 16.79 8.59 -24.29
C GLU A 18 16.06 7.37 -23.71
N ALA A 19 15.15 6.74 -24.48
CA ALA A 19 14.40 5.58 -23.99
C ALA A 19 15.30 4.36 -23.88
N ARG A 20 15.41 3.83 -22.67
CA ARG A 20 16.09 2.57 -22.37
C ARG A 20 15.08 1.43 -22.41
N VAL A 21 15.47 0.32 -22.98
CA VAL A 21 14.62 -0.87 -23.14
C VAL A 21 15.29 -2.05 -22.48
N LEU A 22 14.69 -2.53 -21.41
CA LEU A 22 15.12 -3.68 -20.65
C LEU A 22 14.21 -4.88 -20.98
N GLN A 23 14.77 -5.94 -21.52
CA GLN A 23 14.07 -7.18 -21.83
C GLN A 23 14.28 -8.17 -20.69
N LEU A 24 13.17 -8.73 -20.19
CA LEU A 24 13.19 -9.71 -19.13
C LEU A 24 12.85 -11.08 -19.70
N LEU A 25 13.68 -12.07 -19.35
CA LEU A 25 13.36 -13.46 -19.57
C LEU A 25 12.41 -13.93 -18.48
N LYS A 26 11.50 -14.85 -18.78
CA LYS A 26 10.53 -15.33 -17.80
C LYS A 26 10.51 -16.84 -17.77
N TYR A 27 10.61 -17.38 -16.56
CA TYR A 27 10.30 -18.76 -16.25
C TYR A 27 9.03 -18.79 -15.41
N SER A 28 8.01 -19.50 -15.92
CA SER A 28 6.74 -19.67 -15.20
C SER A 28 6.84 -20.90 -14.32
N ALA A 29 6.95 -20.68 -13.02
CA ALA A 29 6.90 -21.75 -12.04
C ALA A 29 5.44 -22.20 -11.80
N ASP A 30 5.28 -23.45 -11.35
CA ASP A 30 3.97 -24.06 -11.16
C ASP A 30 3.38 -23.62 -9.80
N ASP A 31 2.83 -22.41 -9.76
CA ASP A 31 2.29 -21.83 -8.53
C ASP A 31 0.76 -21.73 -8.52
N ALA A 32 0.09 -22.22 -9.52
CA ALA A 32 -1.35 -22.14 -9.66
C ALA A 32 -2.10 -23.23 -8.82
N SER A 33 -1.88 -23.25 -7.51
CA SER A 33 -2.73 -24.02 -6.62
C SER A 33 -3.97 -23.20 -6.26
N CYS A 34 -5.14 -23.58 -6.73
CA CYS A 34 -6.43 -23.01 -6.31
C CYS A 34 -6.67 -23.09 -4.79
N LEU A 35 -5.88 -23.86 -4.07
CA LEU A 35 -5.91 -24.01 -2.61
C LEU A 35 -5.05 -22.98 -1.87
N ASN A 36 -4.15 -22.26 -2.54
CA ASN A 36 -3.21 -21.32 -1.92
C ASN A 36 -3.19 -19.95 -2.60
N LEU A 37 -4.35 -19.31 -2.72
CA LEU A 37 -4.47 -17.97 -3.29
C LEU A 37 -3.64 -16.90 -2.55
N ASN A 38 -3.24 -17.15 -1.31
CA ASN A 38 -2.53 -16.20 -0.45
C ASN A 38 -1.07 -16.58 -0.13
N LYS A 39 -0.59 -17.77 -0.53
CA LYS A 39 0.79 -18.21 -0.30
C LYS A 39 1.39 -18.70 -1.61
N VAL A 40 2.26 -17.91 -2.16
CA VAL A 40 3.09 -18.30 -3.31
C VAL A 40 4.18 -19.23 -2.81
N VAL A 41 4.21 -20.47 -3.28
CA VAL A 41 5.25 -21.45 -2.88
C VAL A 41 6.48 -21.29 -3.75
N THR A 42 6.30 -21.17 -5.06
CA THR A 42 7.35 -20.99 -6.06
C THR A 42 6.98 -19.84 -7.01
N PRO A 43 7.39 -18.60 -6.69
CA PRO A 43 7.09 -17.46 -7.55
C PRO A 43 7.76 -17.59 -8.92
N ASN A 44 7.16 -16.98 -9.93
CA ASN A 44 7.77 -16.91 -11.26
C ASN A 44 9.13 -16.21 -11.19
N VAL A 45 10.06 -16.65 -12.04
CA VAL A 45 11.41 -16.11 -12.09
C VAL A 45 11.58 -15.21 -13.30
N LEU A 46 12.20 -14.06 -13.10
CA LEU A 46 12.62 -13.18 -14.19
C LEU A 46 14.14 -13.10 -14.26
N GLY A 47 14.67 -13.39 -15.43
CA GLY A 47 16.06 -13.14 -15.78
C GLY A 47 16.23 -11.70 -16.26
N VAL A 48 17.05 -10.92 -15.57
CA VAL A 48 17.27 -9.51 -15.84
C VAL A 48 18.76 -9.20 -15.88
N ASP A 49 19.15 -8.27 -16.72
CA ASP A 49 20.49 -7.71 -16.65
C ASP A 49 20.59 -6.87 -15.36
N MET A 50 21.34 -7.38 -14.38
CA MET A 50 21.43 -6.75 -13.06
C MET A 50 22.12 -5.39 -13.12
N GLU A 51 23.06 -5.19 -14.00
CA GLU A 51 23.74 -3.91 -14.18
C GLU A 51 22.78 -2.86 -14.74
N GLU A 52 21.98 -3.21 -15.74
CA GLU A 52 20.94 -2.33 -16.29
C GLU A 52 19.83 -2.05 -15.25
N LEU A 53 19.45 -3.04 -14.44
CA LEU A 53 18.46 -2.87 -13.38
C LEU A 53 18.94 -1.91 -12.28
N LEU A 54 20.19 -2.06 -11.86
CA LEU A 54 20.81 -1.19 -10.85
C LEU A 54 20.95 0.27 -11.31
N ASN A 55 21.14 0.48 -12.61
CA ASN A 55 21.19 1.80 -13.24
C ASN A 55 19.79 2.40 -13.51
N SER A 56 18.73 1.71 -13.15
CA SER A 56 17.36 2.17 -13.29
C SER A 56 16.84 2.83 -11.98
N ASP A 57 15.59 3.28 -11.99
CA ASP A 57 14.95 3.92 -10.84
C ASP A 57 14.56 2.95 -9.71
N PHE A 58 14.84 1.65 -9.85
CA PHE A 58 14.54 0.65 -8.83
C PHE A 58 15.53 0.72 -7.68
N LYS A 59 15.02 0.88 -6.46
CA LYS A 59 15.87 0.97 -5.26
C LYS A 59 15.95 -0.38 -4.57
N ILE A 60 17.17 -0.90 -4.47
CA ILE A 60 17.47 -2.04 -3.63
C ILE A 60 17.51 -1.56 -2.18
N SER A 61 16.75 -2.22 -1.31
CA SER A 61 16.60 -1.83 0.09
C SER A 61 17.59 -2.53 1.00
N LYS A 62 17.72 -3.84 0.84
CA LYS A 62 18.56 -4.68 1.69
C LYS A 62 19.25 -5.71 0.81
N THR A 63 20.52 -5.99 1.09
CA THR A 63 21.28 -7.06 0.45
C THR A 63 22.09 -7.80 1.50
N ILE A 64 22.29 -9.10 1.26
CA ILE A 64 23.20 -9.94 2.04
C ILE A 64 24.34 -10.42 1.12
N PRO A 65 25.54 -10.71 1.68
CA PRO A 65 26.66 -11.23 0.89
C PRO A 65 26.30 -12.52 0.16
N ASP A 66 26.85 -12.67 -1.05
CA ASP A 66 26.75 -13.87 -1.84
C ASP A 66 27.57 -15.00 -1.19
N ASP A 67 27.06 -16.23 -1.24
CA ASP A 67 27.74 -17.42 -0.74
C ASP A 67 28.43 -18.24 -1.85
N HIS A 68 28.31 -17.81 -3.12
CA HIS A 68 28.86 -18.49 -4.31
C HIS A 68 28.41 -19.96 -4.50
N LEU A 69 27.49 -20.44 -3.65
CA LEU A 69 26.97 -21.81 -3.69
C LEU A 69 25.56 -21.87 -4.28
N THR A 70 24.86 -20.73 -4.29
CA THR A 70 23.48 -20.60 -4.70
C THR A 70 23.32 -19.42 -5.65
N TYR A 71 22.30 -19.43 -6.48
CA TYR A 71 21.98 -18.30 -7.36
C TYR A 71 21.31 -17.17 -6.57
N PRO A 72 21.90 -15.95 -6.52
CA PRO A 72 21.35 -14.84 -5.80
C PRO A 72 20.12 -14.26 -6.50
N ALA A 73 19.06 -13.97 -5.73
CA ALA A 73 17.84 -13.39 -6.24
C ALA A 73 17.42 -12.14 -5.46
N LEU A 74 16.83 -11.20 -6.19
CA LEU A 74 16.12 -10.05 -5.62
C LEU A 74 14.62 -10.33 -5.59
N VAL A 75 13.95 -9.86 -4.57
CA VAL A 75 12.50 -10.03 -4.39
C VAL A 75 11.88 -8.73 -3.86
N ASP A 76 10.60 -8.49 -4.17
CA ASP A 76 9.88 -7.38 -3.54
C ASP A 76 9.71 -7.64 -2.03
N GLU A 77 9.95 -6.61 -1.19
CA GLU A 77 9.91 -6.72 0.27
C GLU A 77 8.53 -7.19 0.77
N THR A 78 7.47 -6.80 0.10
CA THR A 78 6.10 -7.23 0.42
C THR A 78 5.87 -8.69 0.08
N VAL A 79 6.41 -9.16 -1.04
CA VAL A 79 6.34 -10.56 -1.47
C VAL A 79 7.14 -11.44 -0.52
N LEU A 80 8.34 -11.03 -0.13
CA LEU A 80 9.19 -11.76 0.81
C LEU A 80 8.46 -12.01 2.13
N THR A 81 7.88 -10.94 2.70
CA THR A 81 7.30 -10.98 4.04
C THR A 81 5.91 -11.61 4.07
N TRP A 82 5.04 -11.21 3.14
CA TRP A 82 3.61 -11.55 3.22
C TRP A 82 3.22 -12.73 2.34
N SER A 83 3.80 -12.86 1.14
CA SER A 83 3.45 -13.94 0.22
C SER A 83 4.26 -15.20 0.48
N LEU A 84 5.58 -15.08 0.63
CA LEU A 84 6.49 -16.20 0.86
C LEU A 84 6.60 -16.56 2.35
N GLY A 85 6.44 -15.59 3.25
CA GLY A 85 6.67 -15.77 4.70
C GLY A 85 8.12 -16.17 5.01
N LYS A 86 9.06 -15.71 4.19
CA LYS A 86 10.50 -16.03 4.26
C LYS A 86 11.32 -14.82 4.66
N LYS A 87 12.60 -15.04 4.93
CA LYS A 87 13.59 -14.02 5.30
C LYS A 87 14.70 -13.95 4.26
N LEU A 88 15.44 -12.85 4.25
CA LEU A 88 16.68 -12.77 3.48
C LEU A 88 17.64 -13.86 3.95
N GLY A 89 18.24 -14.56 2.99
CA GLY A 89 19.09 -15.72 3.22
C GLY A 89 18.40 -17.06 3.03
N ASP A 90 17.08 -17.12 3.07
CA ASP A 90 16.33 -18.33 2.78
C ASP A 90 16.47 -18.72 1.31
N THR A 91 16.33 -20.00 1.02
CA THR A 91 16.39 -20.55 -0.33
C THR A 91 15.03 -21.01 -0.82
N LEU A 92 14.84 -20.91 -2.14
CA LEU A 92 13.74 -21.51 -2.90
C LEU A 92 14.32 -22.57 -3.82
N VAL A 93 13.62 -23.68 -3.96
CA VAL A 93 14.08 -24.76 -4.84
C VAL A 93 13.21 -24.76 -6.10
N TYR A 94 13.86 -24.71 -7.24
CA TYR A 94 13.25 -24.77 -8.56
C TYR A 94 13.74 -26.00 -9.30
N VAL A 95 13.12 -26.29 -10.42
CA VAL A 95 13.55 -27.37 -11.32
C VAL A 95 14.24 -26.73 -12.52
N GLY A 96 15.49 -27.10 -12.78
CA GLY A 96 16.24 -26.65 -13.91
C GLY A 96 15.80 -27.35 -15.22
N ASP A 97 16.38 -26.98 -16.35
CA ASP A 97 16.01 -27.47 -17.67
C ASP A 97 16.25 -29.00 -17.81
N LYS A 98 17.23 -29.53 -17.09
CA LYS A 98 17.55 -30.97 -17.08
C LYS A 98 16.81 -31.78 -16.00
N GLY A 99 15.88 -31.12 -15.28
CA GLY A 99 15.13 -31.76 -14.21
C GLY A 99 15.86 -31.81 -12.86
N GLU A 100 17.03 -31.18 -12.71
CA GLU A 100 17.78 -31.08 -11.48
C GLU A 100 17.17 -30.03 -10.53
N PRO A 101 17.25 -30.24 -9.21
CA PRO A 101 16.85 -29.22 -8.23
C PRO A 101 17.89 -28.10 -8.17
N VAL A 102 17.46 -26.86 -8.38
CA VAL A 102 18.28 -25.65 -8.32
C VAL A 102 17.86 -24.80 -7.14
N SER A 103 18.82 -24.42 -6.32
CA SER A 103 18.59 -23.59 -5.13
C SER A 103 18.84 -22.10 -5.46
N ILE A 104 17.81 -21.29 -5.35
CA ILE A 104 17.87 -19.84 -5.52
C ILE A 104 17.76 -19.19 -4.17
N ARG A 105 18.74 -18.36 -3.79
CA ARG A 105 18.82 -17.69 -2.50
C ARG A 105 18.27 -16.28 -2.58
N LEU A 106 17.40 -15.91 -1.65
CA LEU A 106 16.83 -14.57 -1.54
C LEU A 106 17.89 -13.63 -0.93
N SER A 107 18.67 -12.96 -1.77
CA SER A 107 19.85 -12.19 -1.36
C SER A 107 19.55 -10.70 -1.20
N GLY A 108 18.48 -10.19 -1.77
CA GLY A 108 18.16 -8.77 -1.65
C GLY A 108 16.69 -8.46 -1.83
N THR A 109 16.28 -7.27 -1.39
CA THR A 109 14.90 -6.78 -1.54
C THR A 109 14.85 -5.49 -2.34
N ILE A 110 13.77 -5.37 -3.13
CA ILE A 110 13.39 -4.16 -3.85
C ILE A 110 12.12 -3.62 -3.21
N GLN A 111 12.04 -2.29 -3.02
CA GLN A 111 10.86 -1.63 -2.45
C GLN A 111 9.89 -1.17 -3.53
N ASN A 112 8.59 -1.34 -3.26
CA ASN A 112 7.49 -0.81 -4.08
C ASN A 112 7.67 -1.07 -5.58
N SER A 113 8.04 -2.30 -5.92
CA SER A 113 8.34 -2.66 -7.29
C SER A 113 7.12 -3.18 -8.04
N ILE A 114 7.19 -3.11 -9.39
CA ILE A 114 6.20 -3.75 -10.27
C ILE A 114 6.38 -5.26 -10.37
N PHE A 115 7.41 -5.80 -9.73
CA PHE A 115 7.77 -7.22 -9.77
C PHE A 115 7.08 -8.05 -8.68
N GLN A 116 5.94 -7.58 -8.18
CA GLN A 116 5.14 -8.35 -7.22
C GLN A 116 4.71 -9.69 -7.84
N GLY A 117 5.02 -10.80 -7.15
CA GLY A 117 4.80 -12.15 -7.65
C GLY A 117 5.95 -12.74 -8.47
N TYR A 118 7.07 -12.02 -8.57
CA TYR A 118 8.28 -12.47 -9.25
C TYR A 118 9.49 -12.40 -8.32
N ILE A 119 10.48 -13.28 -8.61
CA ILE A 119 11.85 -13.09 -8.15
C ILE A 119 12.74 -12.76 -9.36
N LEU A 120 13.76 -11.96 -9.13
CA LEU A 120 14.68 -11.48 -10.16
C LEU A 120 16.02 -12.13 -9.93
N ILE A 121 16.56 -12.75 -10.96
CA ILE A 121 17.94 -13.29 -10.98
C ILE A 121 18.70 -12.67 -12.15
N ASP A 122 20.02 -12.77 -12.10
CA ASP A 122 20.82 -12.31 -13.21
C ASP A 122 20.55 -13.12 -14.47
N LYS A 123 20.58 -12.46 -15.63
CA LYS A 123 20.30 -13.06 -16.92
C LYS A 123 21.24 -14.21 -17.26
N ALA A 124 22.53 -14.12 -16.90
CA ALA A 124 23.48 -15.18 -17.09
C ALA A 124 23.10 -16.43 -16.29
N SER A 125 22.84 -16.26 -15.00
CA SER A 125 22.35 -17.32 -14.11
C SER A 125 21.04 -17.94 -14.59
N PHE A 126 20.11 -17.10 -15.09
CA PHE A 126 18.85 -17.58 -15.67
C PHE A 126 19.08 -18.50 -16.85
N SER A 127 19.97 -18.10 -17.80
CA SER A 127 20.28 -18.90 -18.98
C SER A 127 21.03 -20.17 -18.63
N GLU A 128 21.86 -20.18 -17.60
CA GLU A 128 22.53 -21.37 -17.09
C GLU A 128 21.54 -22.42 -16.57
N ILE A 129 20.48 -21.96 -15.83
CA ILE A 129 19.50 -22.84 -15.20
C ILE A 129 18.49 -23.39 -16.22
N TRP A 130 17.93 -22.52 -17.08
CA TRP A 130 16.80 -22.84 -17.96
C TRP A 130 17.13 -22.75 -19.46
N GLY A 131 18.41 -22.59 -19.81
CA GLY A 131 18.84 -22.45 -21.19
C GLY A 131 18.55 -21.08 -21.80
N GLU A 132 18.91 -20.90 -23.06
CA GLU A 132 18.62 -19.67 -23.80
C GLU A 132 17.19 -19.66 -24.29
N ILE A 133 16.37 -18.81 -23.65
CA ILE A 133 15.01 -18.55 -24.11
C ILE A 133 15.02 -17.46 -25.17
N SER A 134 14.55 -17.81 -26.38
CA SER A 134 14.41 -16.83 -27.45
C SER A 134 13.20 -15.95 -27.27
N GLY A 135 13.40 -14.63 -27.23
CA GLY A 135 12.36 -13.63 -27.07
C GLY A 135 12.22 -13.12 -25.63
N SER A 136 11.18 -12.36 -25.38
CA SER A 136 10.88 -11.78 -24.07
C SER A 136 9.36 -11.59 -23.91
N GLU A 137 8.81 -12.09 -22.83
CA GLU A 137 7.38 -11.88 -22.50
C GLU A 137 7.15 -10.54 -21.83
N ILE A 138 8.16 -9.98 -21.17
CA ILE A 138 8.09 -8.73 -20.43
C ILE A 138 9.19 -7.80 -20.90
N VAL A 139 8.80 -6.59 -21.27
CA VAL A 139 9.72 -5.53 -21.70
C VAL A 139 9.43 -4.28 -20.88
N LEU A 140 10.45 -3.73 -20.24
CA LEU A 140 10.37 -2.44 -19.57
C LEU A 140 10.95 -1.38 -20.48
N VAL A 141 10.24 -0.27 -20.60
CA VAL A 141 10.69 0.89 -21.36
C VAL A 141 10.73 2.09 -20.40
N GLN A 142 11.94 2.54 -20.11
CA GLN A 142 12.18 3.75 -19.36
C GLN A 142 12.20 4.93 -20.31
N ALA A 143 11.36 5.92 -20.07
CA ALA A 143 11.30 7.16 -20.86
C ALA A 143 11.23 8.37 -19.92
N PRO A 144 11.67 9.57 -20.38
CA PRO A 144 11.49 10.80 -19.63
C PRO A 144 10.03 11.02 -19.23
N GLN A 145 9.81 11.53 -18.02
CA GLN A 145 8.46 11.62 -17.42
C GLN A 145 7.48 12.39 -18.31
N GLU A 146 7.95 13.42 -18.99
CA GLU A 146 7.14 14.24 -19.91
C GLU A 146 6.69 13.48 -21.16
N LYS A 147 7.46 12.46 -21.57
CA LYS A 147 7.23 11.67 -22.81
C LYS A 147 6.58 10.32 -22.57
N ILE A 148 6.23 9.96 -21.32
CA ILE A 148 5.65 8.66 -20.98
C ILE A 148 4.35 8.40 -21.75
N ALA A 149 3.44 9.38 -21.78
CA ALA A 149 2.14 9.23 -22.44
C ALA A 149 2.28 9.03 -23.96
N GLU A 150 3.17 9.80 -24.59
CA GLU A 150 3.48 9.70 -26.01
C GLU A 150 4.13 8.36 -26.35
N THR A 151 5.15 7.97 -25.57
CA THR A 151 5.84 6.69 -25.71
C THR A 151 4.89 5.51 -25.57
N LYS A 152 4.00 5.56 -24.58
CA LYS A 152 2.96 4.54 -24.38
C LYS A 152 2.04 4.43 -25.58
N ALA A 153 1.55 5.55 -26.11
CA ALA A 153 0.66 5.57 -27.27
C ALA A 153 1.36 5.02 -28.52
N LEU A 154 2.62 5.39 -28.72
CA LEU A 154 3.43 4.92 -29.85
C LEU A 154 3.64 3.40 -29.79
N ILE A 155 4.07 2.88 -28.64
CA ILE A 155 4.30 1.43 -28.45
C ILE A 155 2.98 0.66 -28.59
N SER A 156 1.92 1.16 -27.96
CA SER A 156 0.59 0.53 -28.03
C SER A 156 0.08 0.43 -29.47
N LYS A 157 0.25 1.49 -30.27
CA LYS A 157 -0.12 1.50 -31.68
C LYS A 157 0.72 0.55 -32.52
N ALA A 158 2.04 0.56 -32.32
CA ALA A 158 2.98 -0.28 -33.09
C ALA A 158 2.77 -1.76 -32.79
N LEU A 159 2.52 -2.13 -31.53
CA LEU A 159 2.43 -3.53 -31.09
C LEU A 159 0.98 -4.03 -30.92
N ASN A 160 -0.02 -3.27 -31.36
CA ASN A 160 -1.44 -3.66 -31.23
C ASN A 160 -1.74 -5.05 -31.85
N ASN A 161 -1.14 -5.34 -33.00
CA ASN A 161 -1.35 -6.59 -33.73
C ASN A 161 -0.63 -7.81 -33.11
N TYR A 162 0.22 -7.58 -32.13
CA TYR A 162 1.00 -8.64 -31.44
C TYR A 162 0.38 -9.06 -30.11
N GLY A 163 -0.79 -8.53 -29.74
CA GLY A 163 -1.44 -8.85 -28.47
C GLY A 163 -0.72 -8.31 -27.23
N VAL A 164 0.18 -7.34 -27.40
CA VAL A 164 0.97 -6.76 -26.33
C VAL A 164 0.12 -5.78 -25.52
N ARG A 165 0.10 -5.96 -24.20
CA ARG A 165 -0.52 -5.02 -23.28
C ARG A 165 0.51 -4.00 -22.78
N VAL A 166 0.30 -2.73 -23.12
CA VAL A 166 1.17 -1.62 -22.68
C VAL A 166 0.54 -0.88 -21.54
N MET A 167 1.22 -0.77 -20.43
CA MET A 167 0.77 -0.04 -19.26
C MET A 167 1.93 0.70 -18.60
N THR A 168 1.63 1.80 -17.92
CA THR A 168 2.63 2.51 -17.12
C THR A 168 2.89 1.78 -15.81
N THR A 169 4.06 2.04 -15.19
CA THR A 169 4.39 1.55 -13.84
C THR A 169 3.31 1.91 -12.83
N ASN A 170 2.81 3.15 -12.89
CA ASN A 170 1.74 3.61 -11.98
C ASN A 170 0.41 2.84 -12.20
N GLU A 171 0.05 2.55 -13.44
CA GLU A 171 -1.13 1.73 -13.73
C GLU A 171 -0.96 0.31 -13.19
N ARG A 172 0.22 -0.27 -13.36
CA ARG A 172 0.53 -1.60 -12.85
C ARG A 172 0.46 -1.65 -11.32
N LEU A 173 1.07 -0.68 -10.64
CA LEU A 173 1.00 -0.58 -9.18
C LEU A 173 -0.43 -0.37 -8.69
N LYS A 174 -1.22 0.49 -9.33
CA LYS A 174 -2.63 0.67 -9.01
C LYS A 174 -3.44 -0.62 -9.13
N MET A 175 -3.14 -1.47 -10.10
CA MET A 175 -3.81 -2.77 -10.23
C MET A 175 -3.49 -3.68 -9.03
N PHE A 176 -2.25 -3.72 -8.55
CA PHE A 176 -1.89 -4.50 -7.37
C PHE A 176 -2.58 -4.00 -6.11
N TYR A 177 -2.66 -2.68 -5.94
CA TYR A 177 -3.26 -2.09 -4.75
C TYR A 177 -4.78 -1.93 -4.83
N SER A 178 -5.40 -2.13 -6.01
CA SER A 178 -6.85 -1.89 -6.21
C SER A 178 -7.74 -2.69 -5.27
N VAL A 179 -7.37 -3.93 -4.98
CA VAL A 179 -8.11 -4.78 -4.04
C VAL A 179 -7.98 -4.24 -2.62
N THR A 180 -6.76 -3.90 -2.20
CA THR A 180 -6.50 -3.32 -0.88
C THR A 180 -7.20 -1.97 -0.72
N ASP A 181 -7.15 -1.11 -1.72
CA ASP A 181 -7.83 0.19 -1.72
C ASP A 181 -9.35 0.03 -1.61
N THR A 182 -9.93 -0.97 -2.25
CA THR A 182 -11.36 -1.28 -2.13
C THR A 182 -11.72 -1.66 -0.70
N TYR A 183 -10.96 -2.56 -0.08
CA TYR A 183 -11.18 -2.93 1.33
C TYR A 183 -11.03 -1.73 2.26
N LEU A 184 -9.97 -0.94 2.10
CA LEU A 184 -9.75 0.27 2.89
C LEU A 184 -10.90 1.26 2.75
N THR A 185 -11.43 1.45 1.53
CA THR A 185 -12.57 2.33 1.27
C THR A 185 -13.84 1.83 1.97
N ILE A 186 -14.11 0.52 1.95
CA ILE A 186 -15.24 -0.08 2.67
C ILE A 186 -15.10 0.16 4.18
N PHE A 187 -13.93 -0.13 4.76
CA PHE A 187 -13.69 0.08 6.19
C PHE A 187 -13.79 1.55 6.58
N LEU A 188 -13.27 2.46 5.75
CA LEU A 188 -13.36 3.89 5.98
C LEU A 188 -14.81 4.38 5.95
N THR A 189 -15.60 3.87 5.00
CA THR A 189 -17.03 4.21 4.87
C THR A 189 -17.83 3.70 6.07
N LEU A 190 -17.63 2.44 6.47
CA LEU A 190 -18.27 1.86 7.65
C LEU A 190 -17.86 2.58 8.94
N GLY A 191 -16.56 2.85 9.10
CA GLY A 191 -16.03 3.61 10.24
C GLY A 191 -16.58 5.03 10.28
N GLY A 192 -16.66 5.71 9.14
CA GLY A 192 -17.27 7.04 9.03
C GLY A 192 -18.75 7.05 9.39
N LEU A 193 -19.51 6.07 8.91
CA LEU A 193 -20.91 5.91 9.28
C LEU A 193 -21.08 5.65 10.79
N GLY A 194 -20.25 4.77 11.36
CA GLY A 194 -20.22 4.50 12.80
C GLY A 194 -19.93 5.75 13.62
N LEU A 195 -18.99 6.58 13.17
CA LEU A 195 -18.67 7.85 13.81
C LEU A 195 -19.87 8.82 13.79
N LEU A 196 -20.54 8.97 12.64
CA LEU A 196 -21.73 9.83 12.51
C LEU A 196 -22.86 9.38 13.44
N LEU A 197 -23.15 8.07 13.45
CA LEU A 197 -24.17 7.50 14.35
C LEU A 197 -23.80 7.68 15.83
N GLY A 198 -22.51 7.52 16.16
CA GLY A 198 -21.99 7.75 17.51
C GLY A 198 -22.18 9.19 17.98
N ILE A 199 -21.83 10.17 17.12
CA ILE A 199 -22.04 11.59 17.43
C ILE A 199 -23.53 11.90 17.62
N PHE A 200 -24.39 11.41 16.73
CA PHE A 200 -25.84 11.62 16.81
C PHE A 200 -26.41 11.03 18.10
N SER A 201 -26.07 9.78 18.40
CA SER A 201 -26.51 9.11 19.64
C SER A 201 -26.06 9.88 20.89
N PHE A 202 -24.81 10.35 20.89
CA PHE A 202 -24.28 11.14 21.99
C PHE A 202 -25.06 12.45 22.20
N VAL A 203 -25.40 13.15 21.11
CA VAL A 203 -26.21 14.39 21.19
C VAL A 203 -27.60 14.10 21.82
N VAL A 204 -28.23 12.99 21.43
CA VAL A 204 -29.52 12.56 21.99
C VAL A 204 -29.39 12.25 23.47
N VAL A 205 -28.35 11.57 23.91
CA VAL A 205 -28.09 11.25 25.32
C VAL A 205 -27.85 12.51 26.12
N VAL A 206 -27.06 13.46 25.64
CA VAL A 206 -26.83 14.76 26.31
C VAL A 206 -28.13 15.55 26.46
N ARG A 207 -28.94 15.63 25.37
CA ARG A 207 -30.27 16.30 25.45
C ARG A 207 -31.17 15.63 26.47
N LYS A 208 -31.29 14.31 26.46
CA LYS A 208 -32.09 13.58 27.45
C LYS A 208 -31.64 13.86 28.88
N ASN A 209 -30.32 13.86 29.12
CA ASN A 209 -29.75 14.18 30.43
C ASN A 209 -30.09 15.60 30.87
N LEU A 210 -29.98 16.60 29.98
CA LEU A 210 -30.31 17.98 30.27
C LEU A 210 -31.80 18.14 30.60
N VAL A 211 -32.70 17.51 29.84
CA VAL A 211 -34.13 17.54 30.09
C VAL A 211 -34.49 16.90 31.44
N ALA A 212 -33.85 15.79 31.81
CA ALA A 212 -34.07 15.13 33.09
C ALA A 212 -33.67 16.02 34.28
N ARG A 213 -32.70 16.92 34.09
CA ARG A 213 -32.16 17.81 35.13
C ARG A 213 -32.79 19.22 35.11
N LYS A 214 -33.92 19.42 34.43
CA LYS A 214 -34.58 20.73 34.32
C LYS A 214 -34.88 21.40 35.69
N ASN A 215 -35.24 20.59 36.70
CA ASN A 215 -35.55 21.10 38.05
C ASN A 215 -34.27 21.57 38.76
N GLU A 216 -33.12 20.92 38.56
CA GLU A 216 -31.84 21.37 39.10
C GLU A 216 -31.42 22.70 38.44
N VAL A 217 -31.62 22.82 37.13
CA VAL A 217 -31.33 24.07 36.40
C VAL A 217 -32.20 25.21 36.91
N ALA A 218 -33.51 24.98 37.16
CA ALA A 218 -34.40 25.96 37.75
C ALA A 218 -33.98 26.37 39.16
N LEU A 219 -33.48 25.42 39.96
CA LEU A 219 -32.93 25.70 41.29
C LEU A 219 -31.68 26.61 41.21
N TYR A 220 -30.77 26.34 40.26
CA TYR A 220 -29.59 27.19 40.04
C TYR A 220 -29.99 28.62 39.67
N HIS A 221 -31.02 28.81 38.85
CA HIS A 221 -31.54 30.14 38.53
C HIS A 221 -32.14 30.85 39.77
N SER A 222 -32.89 30.14 40.61
CA SER A 222 -33.46 30.71 41.86
C SER A 222 -32.39 31.09 42.87
N LEU A 223 -31.22 30.46 42.82
CA LEU A 223 -30.04 30.80 43.63
C LEU A 223 -29.20 31.95 43.04
N GLY A 224 -29.63 32.53 41.90
CA GLY A 224 -28.96 33.68 41.27
C GLY A 224 -27.77 33.33 40.40
N PHE A 225 -27.64 32.05 39.93
CA PHE A 225 -26.59 31.67 38.97
C PHE A 225 -26.94 32.20 37.58
N ASP A 226 -25.96 32.85 36.93
CA ASP A 226 -26.08 33.32 35.56
C ASP A 226 -26.03 32.13 34.57
N ASP A 227 -26.77 32.23 33.47
CA ASP A 227 -26.82 31.22 32.39
C ASP A 227 -25.44 30.76 31.95
N LYS A 228 -24.47 31.68 31.84
CA LYS A 228 -23.10 31.36 31.45
C LYS A 228 -22.40 30.43 32.45
N ARG A 229 -22.70 30.54 33.74
CA ARG A 229 -22.14 29.65 34.77
C ARG A 229 -22.77 28.26 34.70
N ILE A 230 -24.11 28.23 34.55
CA ILE A 230 -24.86 26.97 34.41
C ILE A 230 -24.39 26.22 33.15
N VAL A 231 -24.27 26.88 31.98
CA VAL A 231 -23.72 26.29 30.75
C VAL A 231 -22.33 25.70 30.99
N ARG A 232 -21.46 26.44 31.67
CA ARG A 232 -20.08 25.98 31.92
C ARG A 232 -20.05 24.76 32.84
N LEU A 233 -20.93 24.69 33.82
CA LEU A 233 -21.03 23.53 34.72
C LEU A 233 -21.48 22.28 33.97
N LEU A 234 -22.61 22.37 33.27
CA LEU A 234 -23.17 21.27 32.48
C LEU A 234 -22.24 20.81 31.34
N TYR A 235 -21.55 21.76 30.73
CA TYR A 235 -20.54 21.44 29.70
C TYR A 235 -19.38 20.64 30.29
N LYS A 236 -18.79 21.05 31.40
CA LYS A 236 -17.68 20.34 32.03
C LYS A 236 -18.05 18.91 32.41
N GLU A 237 -19.26 18.69 32.85
CA GLU A 237 -19.75 17.37 33.24
C GLU A 237 -19.92 16.44 32.02
N ASN A 238 -20.52 16.97 30.94
CA ASN A 238 -20.83 16.16 29.76
C ASN A 238 -19.62 15.95 28.80
N ILE A 239 -18.55 16.76 28.92
CA ILE A 239 -17.36 16.61 28.04
C ILE A 239 -16.43 15.49 28.45
N LEU A 240 -16.47 15.04 29.69
CA LEU A 240 -15.56 14.01 30.20
C LEU A 240 -15.76 12.67 29.47
N ILE A 241 -17.02 12.29 29.27
CA ILE A 241 -17.35 10.99 28.62
C ILE A 241 -16.79 10.89 27.20
N PRO A 242 -17.05 11.84 26.28
CA PRO A 242 -16.47 11.76 24.92
C PRO A 242 -14.96 11.91 24.90
N LEU A 243 -14.36 12.65 25.82
CA LEU A 243 -12.90 12.71 25.94
C LEU A 243 -12.30 11.34 26.29
N PHE A 244 -12.89 10.63 27.25
CA PHE A 244 -12.47 9.25 27.56
C PHE A 244 -12.68 8.31 26.38
N ALA A 245 -13.79 8.41 25.67
CA ALA A 245 -14.06 7.58 24.49
C ALA A 245 -13.04 7.81 23.37
N ILE A 246 -12.67 9.07 23.12
CA ILE A 246 -11.64 9.43 22.14
C ILE A 246 -10.26 8.89 22.57
N ALA A 247 -9.90 9.04 23.84
CA ALA A 247 -8.63 8.58 24.37
C ALA A 247 -8.49 7.05 24.27
N THR A 248 -9.53 6.29 24.64
CA THR A 248 -9.54 4.83 24.52
C THR A 248 -9.52 4.35 23.07
N GLY A 249 -10.25 5.02 22.17
CA GLY A 249 -10.23 4.73 20.74
C GLY A 249 -8.88 5.00 20.11
N ALA A 250 -8.23 6.12 20.46
CA ALA A 250 -6.88 6.45 20.01
C ALA A 250 -5.84 5.44 20.48
N LEU A 251 -5.93 5.03 21.75
CA LEU A 251 -5.04 4.04 22.33
C LEU A 251 -5.18 2.68 21.63
N GLY A 252 -6.41 2.22 21.41
CA GLY A 252 -6.69 0.98 20.69
C GLY A 252 -6.20 1.01 19.23
N SER A 253 -6.42 2.12 18.53
CA SER A 253 -5.90 2.33 17.17
C SER A 253 -4.37 2.30 17.14
N PHE A 254 -3.70 2.97 18.08
CA PHE A 254 -2.25 3.01 18.17
C PHE A 254 -1.63 1.61 18.40
N ILE A 255 -2.22 0.83 19.32
CA ILE A 255 -1.80 -0.57 19.57
C ILE A 255 -1.98 -1.41 18.31
N GLY A 256 -3.14 -1.30 17.61
CA GLY A 256 -3.41 -2.03 16.38
C GLY A 256 -2.41 -1.71 15.26
N VAL A 257 -2.03 -0.45 15.10
CA VAL A 257 -1.04 -0.02 14.10
C VAL A 257 0.36 -0.56 14.41
N ILE A 258 0.79 -0.51 15.68
CA ILE A 258 2.10 -1.06 16.08
C ILE A 258 2.16 -2.57 15.85
N MET A 259 1.12 -3.30 16.24
CA MET A 259 1.07 -4.76 16.04
C MET A 259 1.01 -5.15 14.56
N GLY A 260 0.35 -4.34 13.71
CA GLY A 260 0.18 -4.64 12.28
C GLY A 260 1.39 -4.27 11.42
N LEU A 261 2.03 -3.14 11.68
CA LEU A 261 3.07 -2.57 10.81
C LEU A 261 4.49 -2.75 11.33
N GLY A 262 4.68 -3.12 12.58
CA GLY A 262 6.00 -3.31 13.21
C GLY A 262 6.84 -2.02 13.35
N ASN A 263 6.70 -1.09 12.40
CA ASN A 263 7.35 0.23 12.40
C ASN A 263 6.36 1.30 11.96
N VAL A 264 6.13 2.30 12.80
CA VAL A 264 5.23 3.42 12.51
C VAL A 264 6.06 4.59 11.99
N SER A 265 5.79 5.02 10.74
CA SER A 265 6.45 6.20 10.20
C SER A 265 5.97 7.48 10.89
N ILE A 266 6.86 8.47 11.05
CA ILE A 266 6.55 9.78 11.66
C ILE A 266 5.37 10.47 10.93
N GLY A 267 5.21 10.26 9.62
CA GLY A 267 4.09 10.79 8.84
C GLY A 267 2.73 10.25 9.27
N VAL A 268 2.63 8.97 9.61
CA VAL A 268 1.38 8.34 10.10
C VAL A 268 1.00 8.90 11.47
N ILE A 269 1.98 9.11 12.35
CA ILE A 269 1.75 9.72 13.67
C ILE A 269 1.24 11.17 13.50
N GLY A 270 1.83 11.93 12.59
CA GLY A 270 1.42 13.31 12.29
C GLY A 270 -0.02 13.41 11.79
N LEU A 271 -0.39 12.59 10.79
CA LEU A 271 -1.75 12.56 10.24
C LEU A 271 -2.79 12.11 11.27
N SER A 272 -2.50 11.08 12.07
CA SER A 272 -3.40 10.61 13.12
C SER A 272 -3.60 11.64 14.23
N SER A 273 -2.57 12.41 14.58
CA SER A 273 -2.68 13.49 15.57
C SER A 273 -3.54 14.66 15.08
N ILE A 274 -3.43 15.04 13.80
CA ILE A 274 -4.28 16.07 13.18
C ILE A 274 -5.75 15.63 13.17
N PHE A 275 -6.01 14.37 12.78
CA PHE A 275 -7.36 13.82 12.79
C PHE A 275 -7.96 13.81 14.21
N LEU A 276 -7.20 13.37 15.21
CA LEU A 276 -7.61 13.32 16.59
C LEU A 276 -7.93 14.71 17.15
N THR A 277 -7.08 15.70 16.88
CA THR A 277 -7.32 17.08 17.32
C THR A 277 -8.57 17.69 16.66
N SER A 278 -8.80 17.43 15.38
CA SER A 278 -10.01 17.84 14.67
C SER A 278 -11.27 17.22 15.27
N LEU A 279 -11.22 15.93 15.59
CA LEU A 279 -12.33 15.19 16.21
C LEU A 279 -12.66 15.75 17.61
N VAL A 280 -11.64 15.99 18.44
CA VAL A 280 -11.82 16.63 19.76
C VAL A 280 -12.49 17.98 19.60
N PHE A 281 -12.02 18.82 18.68
CA PHE A 281 -12.57 20.16 18.46
C PHE A 281 -14.05 20.09 18.00
N CYS A 282 -14.39 19.16 17.13
CA CYS A 282 -15.75 18.93 16.66
C CYS A 282 -16.68 18.52 17.83
N VAL A 283 -16.27 17.56 18.65
CA VAL A 283 -17.05 17.09 19.82
C VAL A 283 -17.24 18.20 20.85
N VAL A 284 -16.17 18.94 21.14
CA VAL A 284 -16.22 20.12 22.03
C VAL A 284 -17.23 21.15 21.53
N GLY A 285 -17.22 21.48 20.24
CA GLY A 285 -18.16 22.39 19.61
C GLY A 285 -19.60 21.90 19.70
N PHE A 286 -19.84 20.63 19.44
CA PHE A 286 -21.17 20.00 19.50
C PHE A 286 -21.75 19.99 20.91
N VAL A 287 -20.99 19.58 21.92
CA VAL A 287 -21.45 19.59 23.32
C VAL A 287 -21.80 21.00 23.76
N LYS A 288 -20.93 21.96 23.48
CA LYS A 288 -21.16 23.37 23.81
C LYS A 288 -22.40 23.94 23.12
N GLY A 289 -22.60 23.61 21.83
CA GLY A 289 -23.76 23.97 21.03
C GLY A 289 -25.08 23.42 21.62
N THR A 290 -25.07 22.12 21.94
CA THR A 290 -26.24 21.41 22.49
C THR A 290 -26.64 21.96 23.84
N VAL A 291 -25.69 22.18 24.76
CA VAL A 291 -25.96 22.75 26.09
C VAL A 291 -26.48 24.20 25.96
N ARG A 292 -25.88 25.00 25.06
CA ARG A 292 -26.33 26.39 24.84
C ARG A 292 -27.73 26.47 24.22
N SER A 293 -28.07 25.56 23.30
CA SER A 293 -29.38 25.47 22.66
C SER A 293 -30.49 25.05 23.65
N TYR A 294 -30.16 24.32 24.69
CA TYR A 294 -31.10 23.88 25.73
C TYR A 294 -31.51 25.01 26.67
N LEU A 295 -30.63 25.97 26.95
CA LEU A 295 -30.86 27.08 27.87
C LEU A 295 -31.46 28.35 27.20
N ARG A 296 -31.60 28.31 25.86
CA ARG A 296 -32.39 29.30 25.08
C ARG A 296 -33.82 28.84 24.90
#